data_5ed19935a78090f49cabe8a20bdd2745
#
_entry.id   5ed19935a78090f49cabe8a20bdd2745
#
_cell.length_a   1.000
_cell.length_b   1.000
_cell.length_c   1.000
_cell.angle_alpha   90.00
_cell.angle_beta   90.00
_cell.angle_gamma   90.00
#
_symmetry.space_group_name_H-M   'P 1'
#
loop_
_entity.id
_entity.type
_entity.pdbx_description
1 polymer ?
#
loop_
_entity_poly.entity_id
_entity_poly.type
_entity_poly.pdbx_seq_one_letter_code
_entity_poly.pdbx_strand_id
1 'polypeptide(L)'
;MITEQAAERVVLVRPGPGLLHAAVAAGLDVWVVSDIAAWPPDARFPAGLPPQRLLRADFEDAAALRALLADTVLRHGIGHVLHLASDLGRGLGTGAAAAAEEVLRDLAMTRPEPAGGLPDAVTVRRILNQSRTSAVRAEEATTVAGARALAEDFPLPVVIKSADGSGRWWTVPVHDRPGLDRWAEQAVAARHSAPYLVEELLTGAKFHVETLTVDGMHLVAGITPEGDAAPLPEGEQAGIRATVRALLDLAGYECGTTRTDVLVGARGSRIAAAAEPDPARRRGAALPCRGHER
;
A
#
# COMPACT_ATOMS: atom_id res chain seq x y z
N MET A 1 23.39 -19.38 24.62
CA MET A 1 24.07 -18.62 23.55
C MET A 1 22.99 -18.03 22.70
N ILE A 2 22.73 -16.72 22.83
CA ILE A 2 21.83 -15.99 21.93
C ILE A 2 22.66 -15.81 20.67
N THR A 3 22.33 -16.51 19.58
CA THR A 3 22.88 -16.22 18.25
C THR A 3 22.48 -14.79 17.92
N GLU A 4 23.47 -13.89 17.86
CA GLU A 4 23.30 -12.53 17.37
C GLU A 4 22.80 -12.68 15.92
N GLN A 5 21.52 -12.44 15.72
CA GLN A 5 20.90 -12.53 14.40
C GLN A 5 21.51 -11.36 13.60
N ALA A 6 22.23 -11.70 12.54
CA ALA A 6 22.83 -10.66 11.68
C ALA A 6 21.73 -9.73 11.17
N ALA A 7 21.95 -8.43 11.28
CA ALA A 7 21.00 -7.42 10.82
C ALA A 7 20.67 -7.66 9.33
N GLU A 8 19.37 -7.68 9.01
CA GLU A 8 18.92 -7.88 7.63
C GLU A 8 19.39 -6.73 6.74
N ARG A 9 20.00 -7.08 5.60
CA ARG A 9 20.58 -6.11 4.66
C ARG A 9 19.58 -5.70 3.60
N VAL A 10 19.30 -4.41 3.52
CA VAL A 10 18.30 -3.87 2.62
C VAL A 10 18.85 -2.72 1.76
N VAL A 11 18.42 -2.63 0.50
CA VAL A 11 18.56 -1.42 -0.31
C VAL A 11 17.21 -0.72 -0.33
N LEU A 12 17.19 0.53 0.09
CA LEU A 12 16.06 1.43 -0.08
C LEU A 12 16.29 2.31 -1.31
N VAL A 13 15.33 2.27 -2.24
CA VAL A 13 15.41 3.04 -3.49
C VAL A 13 14.56 4.30 -3.36
N ARG A 14 15.22 5.48 -3.47
CA ARG A 14 14.59 6.80 -3.26
C ARG A 14 13.73 6.90 -2.00
N PRO A 15 14.23 6.47 -0.83
CA PRO A 15 13.41 6.51 0.36
C PRO A 15 13.11 7.96 0.77
N GLY A 16 11.86 8.23 1.14
CA GLY A 16 11.53 9.43 1.90
C GLY A 16 12.15 9.40 3.30
N PRO A 17 12.25 10.57 3.95
CA PRO A 17 12.86 10.68 5.29
C PRO A 17 12.23 9.76 6.33
N GLY A 18 10.89 9.57 6.26
CA GLY A 18 10.14 8.72 7.19
C GLY A 18 10.54 7.25 7.07
N LEU A 19 10.61 6.72 5.84
CA LEU A 19 11.00 5.34 5.59
C LEU A 19 12.44 5.08 6.03
N LEU A 20 13.37 5.97 5.65
CA LEU A 20 14.77 5.83 6.00
C LEU A 20 14.98 5.86 7.53
N HIS A 21 14.32 6.80 8.21
CA HIS A 21 14.38 6.88 9.67
C HIS A 21 13.80 5.60 10.33
N ALA A 22 12.67 5.11 9.87
CA ALA A 22 12.04 3.90 10.40
C ALA A 22 12.93 2.67 10.21
N ALA A 23 13.53 2.51 9.04
CA ALA A 23 14.41 1.37 8.73
C ALA A 23 15.69 1.38 9.61
N VAL A 24 16.34 2.54 9.76
CA VAL A 24 17.52 2.67 10.63
C VAL A 24 17.15 2.45 12.10
N ALA A 25 16.05 3.02 12.57
CA ALA A 25 15.56 2.83 13.94
C ALA A 25 15.19 1.38 14.26
N ALA A 26 14.77 0.62 13.25
CA ALA A 26 14.49 -0.81 13.37
C ALA A 26 15.75 -1.70 13.39
N GLY A 27 16.92 -1.12 13.23
CA GLY A 27 18.20 -1.87 13.25
C GLY A 27 18.53 -2.58 11.95
N LEU A 28 17.86 -2.23 10.83
CA LEU A 28 18.20 -2.77 9.51
C LEU A 28 19.59 -2.27 9.06
N ASP A 29 20.30 -3.13 8.36
CA ASP A 29 21.56 -2.78 7.72
C ASP A 29 21.27 -2.19 6.33
N VAL A 30 21.20 -0.83 6.26
CA VAL A 30 20.57 -0.10 5.14
C VAL A 30 21.59 0.43 4.15
N TRP A 31 21.37 0.21 2.85
CA TRP A 31 21.92 0.95 1.73
C TRP A 31 20.83 1.83 1.12
N VAL A 32 21.22 2.98 0.58
CA VAL A 32 20.28 3.91 -0.06
C VAL A 32 20.73 4.15 -1.49
N VAL A 33 19.81 4.01 -2.45
CA VAL A 33 20.00 4.49 -3.82
C VAL A 33 19.11 5.70 -4.03
N SER A 34 19.70 6.85 -4.32
CA SER A 34 18.99 8.10 -4.52
C SER A 34 19.35 8.76 -5.85
N ASP A 35 18.45 9.59 -6.34
CA ASP A 35 18.66 10.39 -7.53
C ASP A 35 19.74 11.44 -7.29
N ILE A 36 20.61 11.62 -8.28
CA ILE A 36 21.64 12.65 -8.26
C ILE A 36 21.02 14.05 -8.15
N ALA A 37 19.85 14.24 -8.79
CA ALA A 37 19.17 15.53 -8.85
C ALA A 37 18.23 15.81 -7.65
N ALA A 38 17.74 14.78 -6.98
CA ALA A 38 16.65 14.90 -5.99
C ALA A 38 17.11 15.01 -4.54
N TRP A 39 18.40 14.75 -4.25
CA TRP A 39 18.90 14.84 -2.88
C TRP A 39 19.42 16.26 -2.59
N PRO A 40 18.75 17.02 -1.71
CA PRO A 40 19.21 18.36 -1.35
C PRO A 40 20.63 18.27 -0.76
N PRO A 41 21.55 19.18 -1.15
CA PRO A 41 22.91 19.21 -0.63
C PRO A 41 22.99 19.31 0.91
N ASP A 42 21.95 19.89 1.50
CA ASP A 42 21.83 20.14 2.95
C ASP A 42 21.01 19.07 3.69
N ALA A 43 20.53 18.01 2.99
CA ALA A 43 19.78 16.95 3.65
C ALA A 43 20.65 16.23 4.66
N ARG A 44 20.31 16.38 5.92
CA ARG A 44 20.96 15.63 6.99
C ARG A 44 20.54 14.17 6.87
N PHE A 45 21.54 13.32 6.69
CA PHE A 45 21.32 11.88 6.81
C PHE A 45 20.87 11.52 8.21
N PRO A 46 20.02 10.50 8.37
CA PRO A 46 19.76 9.94 9.67
C PRO A 46 21.08 9.60 10.35
N ALA A 47 21.20 9.95 11.64
CA ALA A 47 22.35 9.56 12.42
C ALA A 47 22.52 8.04 12.36
N GLY A 48 23.66 7.58 11.84
CA GLY A 48 23.95 6.14 11.72
C GLY A 48 24.05 5.59 10.30
N LEU A 49 23.68 6.34 9.24
CA LEU A 49 23.92 5.88 7.86
C LEU A 49 25.32 6.33 7.40
N PRO A 50 26.28 5.40 7.18
CA PRO A 50 27.59 5.75 6.66
C PRO A 50 27.51 6.32 5.24
N PRO A 51 28.29 7.38 4.89
CA PRO A 51 28.24 8.03 3.58
C PRO A 51 28.46 7.06 2.39
N GLN A 52 29.29 6.02 2.58
CA GLN A 52 29.58 5.01 1.57
C GLN A 52 28.39 4.08 1.25
N ARG A 53 27.34 4.14 2.05
CA ARG A 53 26.09 3.40 1.80
C ARG A 53 25.04 4.22 1.04
N LEU A 54 25.36 5.48 0.76
CA LEU A 54 24.58 6.30 -0.14
C LEU A 54 25.12 6.17 -1.55
N LEU A 55 24.35 5.51 -2.40
CA LEU A 55 24.64 5.34 -3.82
C LEU A 55 23.80 6.34 -4.62
N ARG A 56 24.42 6.90 -5.65
CA ARG A 56 23.75 7.85 -6.53
C ARG A 56 23.48 7.21 -7.88
N ALA A 57 22.24 7.31 -8.36
CA ALA A 57 21.81 6.81 -9.64
C ALA A 57 21.14 7.91 -10.47
N ASP A 58 21.25 7.81 -11.77
CA ASP A 58 20.39 8.51 -12.70
C ASP A 58 19.17 7.62 -12.94
N PHE A 59 18.01 8.07 -12.49
CA PHE A 59 16.74 7.33 -12.67
C PHE A 59 16.14 7.51 -14.07
N GLU A 60 16.69 8.41 -14.89
CA GLU A 60 16.35 8.50 -16.32
C GLU A 60 17.06 7.40 -17.15
N ASP A 61 18.17 6.84 -16.62
CA ASP A 61 18.90 5.71 -17.23
C ASP A 61 18.59 4.39 -16.50
N ALA A 62 17.54 3.71 -16.97
CA ALA A 62 17.10 2.43 -16.40
C ALA A 62 18.19 1.34 -16.49
N ALA A 63 19.07 1.37 -17.50
CA ALA A 63 20.14 0.37 -17.64
C ALA A 63 21.23 0.60 -16.60
N ALA A 64 21.64 1.84 -16.37
CA ALA A 64 22.60 2.21 -15.33
C ALA A 64 22.04 1.92 -13.93
N LEU A 65 20.76 2.23 -13.68
CA LEU A 65 20.08 1.90 -12.43
C LEU A 65 20.08 0.39 -12.15
N ARG A 66 19.72 -0.41 -13.15
CA ARG A 66 19.73 -1.88 -13.07
C ARG A 66 21.14 -2.39 -12.73
N ALA A 67 22.16 -1.92 -13.44
CA ALA A 67 23.55 -2.35 -13.23
C ALA A 67 24.04 -2.00 -11.81
N LEU A 68 23.74 -0.80 -11.34
CA LEU A 68 24.10 -0.33 -9.99
C LEU A 68 23.43 -1.18 -8.90
N LEU A 69 22.14 -1.42 -9.02
CA LEU A 69 21.38 -2.22 -8.05
C LEU A 69 21.85 -3.68 -8.04
N ALA A 70 22.05 -4.29 -9.21
CA ALA A 70 22.55 -5.66 -9.31
C ALA A 70 23.94 -5.82 -8.70
N ASP A 71 24.87 -4.92 -9.01
CA ASP A 71 26.22 -4.90 -8.41
C ASP A 71 26.16 -4.72 -6.88
N THR A 72 25.32 -3.80 -6.40
CA THR A 72 25.13 -3.55 -4.97
C THR A 72 24.60 -4.78 -4.24
N VAL A 73 23.58 -5.41 -4.80
CA VAL A 73 22.97 -6.64 -4.23
C VAL A 73 24.02 -7.75 -4.13
N LEU A 74 24.76 -8.00 -5.20
CA LEU A 74 25.76 -9.06 -5.22
C LEU A 74 26.94 -8.76 -4.29
N ARG A 75 27.48 -7.54 -4.35
CA ARG A 75 28.70 -7.15 -3.61
C ARG A 75 28.48 -7.13 -2.11
N HIS A 76 27.31 -6.71 -1.66
CA HIS A 76 27.03 -6.53 -0.24
C HIS A 76 26.11 -7.61 0.35
N GLY A 77 25.70 -8.62 -0.45
CA GLY A 77 24.82 -9.69 0.01
C GLY A 77 23.46 -9.13 0.50
N ILE A 78 22.91 -8.16 -0.27
CA ILE A 78 21.65 -7.52 0.08
C ILE A 78 20.53 -8.54 0.00
N GLY A 79 19.71 -8.55 1.06
CA GLY A 79 18.53 -9.37 1.19
C GLY A 79 17.33 -8.86 0.41
N HIS A 80 17.07 -7.57 0.45
CA HIS A 80 15.86 -6.97 -0.10
C HIS A 80 16.17 -5.66 -0.81
N VAL A 81 15.51 -5.44 -1.97
CA VAL A 81 15.49 -4.17 -2.70
C VAL A 81 14.09 -3.62 -2.61
N LEU A 82 13.92 -2.49 -1.92
CA LEU A 82 12.62 -2.00 -1.47
C LEU A 82 12.42 -0.53 -1.84
N HIS A 83 11.21 -0.17 -2.20
CA HIS A 83 10.82 1.22 -2.49
C HIS A 83 9.35 1.44 -2.12
N LEU A 84 9.01 2.70 -1.82
CA LEU A 84 7.62 3.13 -1.78
C LEU A 84 7.26 3.77 -3.11
N ALA A 85 6.12 3.37 -3.66
CA ALA A 85 5.67 3.91 -4.94
C ALA A 85 5.46 5.43 -4.91
N SER A 86 5.03 5.99 -3.76
CA SER A 86 4.93 7.44 -3.53
C SER A 86 6.26 8.16 -3.61
N ASP A 87 7.32 7.53 -3.11
CA ASP A 87 8.67 8.11 -3.09
C ASP A 87 9.33 7.96 -4.46
N LEU A 88 9.18 6.80 -5.11
CA LEU A 88 9.77 6.54 -6.42
C LEU A 88 9.23 7.50 -7.49
N GLY A 89 7.94 7.78 -7.50
CA GLY A 89 7.30 8.68 -8.47
C GLY A 89 7.53 10.17 -8.22
N ARG A 90 8.15 10.55 -7.11
CA ARG A 90 8.31 11.97 -6.74
C ARG A 90 9.37 12.64 -7.61
N GLY A 91 8.96 13.59 -8.44
CA GLY A 91 9.86 14.40 -9.27
C GLY A 91 10.46 13.68 -10.49
N LEU A 92 10.08 12.43 -10.77
CA LEU A 92 10.41 11.76 -12.02
C LEU A 92 9.31 11.95 -13.05
N GLY A 93 9.71 12.03 -14.33
CA GLY A 93 8.75 11.92 -15.43
C GLY A 93 8.06 10.55 -15.42
N THR A 94 6.81 10.49 -15.93
CA THR A 94 6.01 9.24 -15.90
C THR A 94 6.70 8.06 -16.60
N GLY A 95 7.50 8.33 -17.65
CA GLY A 95 8.26 7.32 -18.37
C GLY A 95 9.42 6.76 -17.53
N ALA A 96 10.21 7.63 -16.89
CA ALA A 96 11.33 7.25 -16.06
C ALA A 96 10.88 6.49 -14.81
N ALA A 97 9.81 6.95 -14.16
CA ALA A 97 9.23 6.24 -13.01
C ALA A 97 8.78 4.83 -13.39
N ALA A 98 8.11 4.67 -14.54
CA ALA A 98 7.68 3.35 -15.02
C ALA A 98 8.87 2.42 -15.34
N ALA A 99 9.93 2.96 -15.97
CA ALA A 99 11.13 2.20 -16.27
C ALA A 99 11.88 1.77 -15.01
N ALA A 100 12.00 2.67 -14.02
CA ALA A 100 12.58 2.33 -12.73
C ALA A 100 11.78 1.25 -11.98
N GLU A 101 10.44 1.34 -11.98
CA GLU A 101 9.58 0.31 -11.41
C GLU A 101 9.75 -1.06 -12.08
N GLU A 102 9.94 -1.08 -13.40
CA GLU A 102 10.23 -2.32 -14.14
C GLU A 102 11.57 -2.92 -13.71
N VAL A 103 12.62 -2.10 -13.60
CA VAL A 103 13.94 -2.54 -13.09
C VAL A 103 13.82 -3.15 -11.70
N LEU A 104 13.09 -2.50 -10.80
CA LEU A 104 12.91 -2.98 -9.42
C LEU A 104 12.11 -4.29 -9.37
N ARG A 105 11.09 -4.41 -10.20
CA ARG A 105 10.30 -5.64 -10.32
C ARG A 105 11.15 -6.80 -10.79
N ASP A 106 11.97 -6.62 -11.81
CA ASP A 106 12.86 -7.66 -12.33
C ASP A 106 13.89 -8.11 -11.30
N LEU A 107 14.43 -7.19 -10.49
CA LEU A 107 15.37 -7.52 -9.44
C LEU A 107 14.71 -8.24 -8.26
N ALA A 108 13.47 -7.91 -7.96
CA ALA A 108 12.68 -8.60 -6.94
C ALA A 108 12.35 -10.05 -7.38
N MET A 109 12.14 -10.28 -8.67
CA MET A 109 11.84 -11.61 -9.23
C MET A 109 13.05 -12.58 -9.21
N THR A 110 14.26 -12.12 -8.99
CA THR A 110 15.45 -12.99 -8.84
C THR A 110 15.49 -13.71 -7.48
N ARG A 111 14.53 -13.46 -6.60
CA ARG A 111 14.35 -14.18 -5.34
C ARG A 111 13.09 -15.04 -5.39
N PRO A 112 13.07 -16.19 -4.67
CA PRO A 112 11.81 -16.91 -4.51
C PRO A 112 10.78 -15.93 -3.97
N GLU A 113 9.59 -15.91 -4.59
CA GLU A 113 8.47 -15.10 -4.12
C GLU A 113 8.32 -15.27 -2.61
N PRO A 114 8.29 -14.19 -1.82
CA PRO A 114 7.98 -14.33 -0.41
C PRO A 114 6.65 -15.07 -0.29
N ALA A 115 6.62 -16.14 0.49
CA ALA A 115 5.40 -16.86 0.77
C ALA A 115 4.41 -15.89 1.39
N GLY A 116 3.39 -15.47 0.64
CA GLY A 116 2.30 -14.65 1.16
C GLY A 116 2.31 -13.19 0.70
N GLY A 117 1.84 -12.93 -0.52
CA GLY A 117 1.35 -11.60 -0.91
C GLY A 117 0.16 -11.18 -0.04
N LEU A 118 -0.18 -9.89 -0.05
CA LEU A 118 -1.35 -9.40 0.67
C LEU A 118 -2.62 -10.05 0.08
N PRO A 119 -3.48 -10.68 0.91
CA PRO A 119 -4.69 -11.33 0.42
C PRO A 119 -5.64 -10.34 -0.27
N ASP A 120 -6.58 -10.86 -1.05
CA ASP A 120 -7.63 -10.06 -1.66
C ASP A 120 -8.52 -9.35 -0.62
N ALA A 121 -9.30 -8.36 -1.08
CA ALA A 121 -10.10 -7.51 -0.21
C ALA A 121 -11.12 -8.29 0.66
N VAL A 122 -11.64 -9.41 0.16
CA VAL A 122 -12.61 -10.24 0.90
C VAL A 122 -11.89 -11.00 2.01
N THR A 123 -10.78 -11.63 1.70
CA THR A 123 -9.95 -12.34 2.67
C THR A 123 -9.42 -11.40 3.75
N VAL A 124 -8.92 -10.21 3.37
CA VAL A 124 -8.52 -9.15 4.31
C VAL A 124 -9.66 -8.80 5.26
N ARG A 125 -10.88 -8.57 4.74
CA ARG A 125 -12.03 -8.24 5.58
C ARG A 125 -12.39 -9.37 6.53
N ARG A 126 -12.36 -10.62 6.06
CA ARG A 126 -12.63 -11.80 6.87
C ARG A 126 -11.65 -11.93 8.04
N ILE A 127 -10.35 -11.78 7.77
CA ILE A 127 -9.29 -11.80 8.79
C ILE A 127 -9.53 -10.71 9.84
N LEU A 128 -9.77 -9.46 9.41
CA LEU A 128 -10.02 -8.33 10.31
C LEU A 128 -11.26 -8.54 11.18
N ASN A 129 -12.33 -9.09 10.62
CA ASN A 129 -13.57 -9.35 11.35
C ASN A 129 -13.41 -10.49 12.37
N GLN A 130 -12.69 -11.55 12.02
CA GLN A 130 -12.39 -12.66 12.92
C GLN A 130 -11.55 -12.22 14.12
N SER A 131 -10.55 -11.38 13.88
CA SER A 131 -9.66 -10.85 14.94
C SER A 131 -10.31 -9.76 15.79
N ARG A 132 -11.41 -9.18 15.36
CA ARG A 132 -12.09 -8.02 15.96
C ARG A 132 -11.24 -6.73 15.98
N THR A 133 -10.08 -6.72 15.39
CA THR A 133 -9.14 -5.58 15.41
C THR A 133 -9.71 -4.38 14.65
N SER A 134 -10.38 -4.62 13.53
CA SER A 134 -11.00 -3.58 12.70
C SER A 134 -12.33 -4.10 12.13
N ALA A 135 -13.15 -4.69 13.01
CA ALA A 135 -14.40 -5.33 12.61
C ALA A 135 -15.39 -4.31 12.02
N VAL A 136 -15.97 -4.70 10.90
CA VAL A 136 -16.92 -3.93 10.12
C VAL A 136 -18.04 -4.89 9.71
N ARG A 137 -19.29 -4.46 9.75
CA ARG A 137 -20.36 -5.28 9.21
C ARG A 137 -20.12 -5.50 7.73
N ALA A 138 -19.99 -6.77 7.33
CA ALA A 138 -19.65 -7.14 5.97
C ALA A 138 -20.20 -8.52 5.65
N GLU A 139 -20.68 -8.71 4.44
CA GLU A 139 -21.18 -9.98 3.92
C GLU A 139 -20.72 -10.21 2.48
N GLU A 140 -20.59 -11.49 2.12
CA GLU A 140 -20.07 -11.92 0.82
C GLU A 140 -21.20 -12.47 -0.05
N ALA A 141 -21.13 -12.18 -1.36
CA ALA A 141 -22.02 -12.76 -2.36
C ALA A 141 -21.22 -13.32 -3.54
N THR A 142 -21.83 -14.27 -4.24
CA THR A 142 -21.23 -14.92 -5.41
C THR A 142 -21.81 -14.42 -6.74
N THR A 143 -22.82 -13.57 -6.70
CA THR A 143 -23.49 -13.01 -7.88
C THR A 143 -23.83 -11.53 -7.66
N VAL A 144 -23.99 -10.78 -8.74
CA VAL A 144 -24.46 -9.38 -8.70
C VAL A 144 -25.84 -9.32 -8.03
N ALA A 145 -26.75 -10.24 -8.36
CA ALA A 145 -28.08 -10.30 -7.75
C ALA A 145 -28.02 -10.58 -6.24
N GLY A 146 -27.13 -11.47 -5.81
CA GLY A 146 -26.89 -11.75 -4.40
C GLY A 146 -26.32 -10.55 -3.65
N ALA A 147 -25.32 -9.88 -4.24
CA ALA A 147 -24.75 -8.66 -3.65
C ALA A 147 -25.79 -7.53 -3.55
N ARG A 148 -26.67 -7.40 -4.56
CA ARG A 148 -27.78 -6.46 -4.52
C ARG A 148 -28.75 -6.79 -3.38
N ALA A 149 -29.16 -8.04 -3.24
CA ALA A 149 -30.06 -8.48 -2.17
C ALA A 149 -29.46 -8.21 -0.79
N LEU A 150 -28.17 -8.54 -0.58
CA LEU A 150 -27.47 -8.22 0.66
C LEU A 150 -27.46 -6.70 0.93
N ALA A 151 -27.17 -5.88 -0.08
CA ALA A 151 -27.15 -4.43 0.08
C ALA A 151 -28.54 -3.83 0.38
N GLU A 152 -29.63 -4.50 -0.01
CA GLU A 152 -31.01 -4.13 0.36
C GLU A 152 -31.30 -4.42 1.85
N ASP A 153 -30.66 -5.46 2.41
CA ASP A 153 -30.81 -5.86 3.83
C ASP A 153 -29.90 -5.05 4.77
N PHE A 154 -28.89 -4.37 4.22
CA PHE A 154 -28.03 -3.46 4.99
C PHE A 154 -28.71 -2.09 5.15
N PRO A 155 -28.51 -1.42 6.30
CA PRO A 155 -28.82 0.01 6.39
C PRO A 155 -27.89 0.78 5.45
N LEU A 156 -28.46 1.47 4.46
CA LEU A 156 -27.71 2.37 3.59
C LEU A 156 -27.18 3.57 4.40
N PRO A 157 -26.00 4.09 4.06
CA PRO A 157 -25.18 3.75 2.90
C PRO A 157 -24.27 2.52 3.12
N VAL A 158 -23.91 1.84 2.03
CA VAL A 158 -22.98 0.71 2.02
C VAL A 158 -21.84 0.93 1.02
N VAL A 159 -20.81 0.10 1.12
CA VAL A 159 -19.75 -0.01 0.11
C VAL A 159 -19.82 -1.40 -0.51
N ILE A 160 -19.79 -1.48 -1.84
CA ILE A 160 -19.67 -2.74 -2.55
C ILE A 160 -18.31 -2.83 -3.22
N LYS A 161 -17.60 -3.92 -2.95
CA LYS A 161 -16.30 -4.21 -3.56
C LYS A 161 -16.40 -5.45 -4.43
N SER A 162 -15.82 -5.39 -5.62
CA SER A 162 -15.80 -6.51 -6.58
C SER A 162 -14.63 -6.37 -7.54
N ALA A 163 -14.19 -7.49 -8.11
CA ALA A 163 -13.19 -7.48 -9.16
C ALA A 163 -13.84 -7.45 -10.55
N ASP A 164 -13.30 -6.72 -11.51
CA ASP A 164 -13.70 -6.81 -12.91
C ASP A 164 -13.02 -8.00 -13.61
N GLY A 165 -13.35 -8.21 -14.88
CA GLY A 165 -12.79 -9.30 -15.68
C GLY A 165 -11.27 -9.25 -15.89
N SER A 166 -10.60 -8.15 -15.53
CA SER A 166 -9.13 -8.01 -15.50
C SER A 166 -8.52 -8.30 -14.12
N GLY A 167 -9.35 -8.63 -13.13
CA GLY A 167 -8.92 -8.81 -11.73
C GLY A 167 -8.74 -7.51 -10.95
N ARG A 168 -9.08 -6.36 -11.54
CA ARG A 168 -9.03 -5.07 -10.85
C ARG A 168 -10.20 -4.93 -9.88
N TRP A 169 -9.88 -4.58 -8.63
CA TRP A 169 -10.89 -4.32 -7.60
C TRP A 169 -11.50 -2.92 -7.74
N TRP A 170 -12.81 -2.90 -7.66
CA TRP A 170 -13.63 -1.69 -7.63
C TRP A 170 -14.25 -1.54 -6.25
N THR A 171 -14.27 -0.32 -5.76
CA THR A 171 -14.90 0.04 -4.49
C THR A 171 -15.92 1.14 -4.78
N VAL A 172 -17.19 0.83 -4.61
CA VAL A 172 -18.28 1.74 -4.98
C VAL A 172 -19.15 2.03 -3.75
N PRO A 173 -19.21 3.28 -3.28
CA PRO A 173 -20.17 3.67 -2.25
C PRO A 173 -21.58 3.73 -2.87
N VAL A 174 -22.56 3.17 -2.15
CA VAL A 174 -23.96 3.15 -2.53
C VAL A 174 -24.77 3.81 -1.42
N HIS A 175 -25.37 4.96 -1.73
CA HIS A 175 -26.04 5.78 -0.73
C HIS A 175 -27.55 5.56 -0.70
N ASP A 176 -28.12 5.10 -1.82
CA ASP A 176 -29.56 4.96 -2.02
C ASP A 176 -29.88 3.78 -2.97
N ARG A 177 -31.17 3.42 -3.05
CA ARG A 177 -31.63 2.35 -3.95
C ARG A 177 -31.35 2.62 -5.43
N PRO A 178 -31.59 3.82 -5.97
CA PRO A 178 -31.19 4.12 -7.35
C PRO A 178 -29.69 3.95 -7.61
N GLY A 179 -28.84 4.25 -6.62
CA GLY A 179 -27.40 4.00 -6.68
C GLY A 179 -27.07 2.51 -6.75
N LEU A 180 -27.83 1.69 -6.01
CA LEU A 180 -27.69 0.25 -6.04
C LEU A 180 -28.05 -0.34 -7.41
N ASP A 181 -29.13 0.14 -8.02
CA ASP A 181 -29.54 -0.27 -9.35
C ASP A 181 -28.48 0.07 -10.40
N ARG A 182 -27.97 1.31 -10.37
CA ARG A 182 -26.87 1.74 -11.25
C ARG A 182 -25.60 0.90 -11.05
N TRP A 183 -25.23 0.59 -9.79
CA TRP A 183 -24.10 -0.28 -9.53
C TRP A 183 -24.31 -1.66 -10.16
N ALA A 184 -25.47 -2.26 -9.99
CA ALA A 184 -25.76 -3.59 -10.53
C ALA A 184 -25.65 -3.64 -12.07
N GLU A 185 -26.21 -2.63 -12.75
CA GLU A 185 -26.09 -2.49 -14.21
C GLU A 185 -24.62 -2.35 -14.65
N GLN A 186 -23.85 -1.49 -13.96
CA GLN A 186 -22.43 -1.30 -14.25
C GLN A 186 -21.60 -2.56 -14.01
N ALA A 187 -21.87 -3.28 -12.93
CA ALA A 187 -21.18 -4.51 -12.59
C ALA A 187 -21.38 -5.60 -13.66
N VAL A 188 -22.60 -5.71 -14.21
CA VAL A 188 -22.90 -6.62 -15.32
C VAL A 188 -22.18 -6.16 -16.59
N ALA A 189 -22.27 -4.88 -16.94
CA ALA A 189 -21.65 -4.32 -18.15
C ALA A 189 -20.12 -4.45 -18.13
N ALA A 190 -19.49 -4.22 -16.99
CA ALA A 190 -18.03 -4.34 -16.79
C ALA A 190 -17.57 -5.77 -16.48
N ARG A 191 -18.49 -6.74 -16.51
CA ARG A 191 -18.20 -8.17 -16.24
C ARG A 191 -17.51 -8.38 -14.91
N HIS A 192 -18.00 -7.72 -13.86
CA HIS A 192 -17.51 -7.98 -12.51
C HIS A 192 -17.73 -9.45 -12.13
N SER A 193 -16.78 -10.00 -11.41
CA SER A 193 -16.78 -11.41 -10.98
C SER A 193 -16.82 -11.54 -9.46
N ALA A 194 -17.28 -12.70 -9.00
CA ALA A 194 -17.20 -13.07 -7.59
C ALA A 194 -15.72 -13.17 -7.12
N PRO A 195 -15.49 -12.97 -5.83
CA PRO A 195 -16.46 -12.64 -4.78
C PRO A 195 -16.86 -11.15 -4.78
N TYR A 196 -18.12 -10.88 -4.36
CA TYR A 196 -18.61 -9.53 -4.06
C TYR A 196 -18.61 -9.35 -2.54
N LEU A 197 -18.14 -8.21 -2.07
CA LEU A 197 -18.13 -7.86 -0.66
C LEU A 197 -19.01 -6.63 -0.44
N VAL A 198 -20.06 -6.78 0.36
CA VAL A 198 -20.93 -5.69 0.79
C VAL A 198 -20.57 -5.32 2.22
N GLU A 199 -20.19 -4.07 2.46
CA GLU A 199 -19.75 -3.56 3.76
C GLU A 199 -20.54 -2.32 4.18
N GLU A 200 -20.69 -2.10 5.49
CA GLU A 200 -21.13 -0.79 5.98
C GLU A 200 -20.18 0.30 5.48
N LEU A 201 -20.72 1.45 5.09
CA LEU A 201 -19.88 2.59 4.72
C LEU A 201 -19.21 3.15 5.99
N LEU A 202 -17.90 3.08 6.03
CA LEU A 202 -17.11 3.70 7.10
C LEU A 202 -17.09 5.21 6.93
N THR A 203 -17.23 5.94 8.02
CA THR A 203 -17.18 7.40 8.06
C THR A 203 -16.04 7.87 8.96
N GLY A 204 -15.42 9.00 8.60
CA GLY A 204 -14.31 9.58 9.33
C GLY A 204 -13.28 10.21 8.40
N ALA A 205 -12.22 10.76 8.98
CA ALA A 205 -11.08 11.26 8.21
C ALA A 205 -10.29 10.09 7.65
N LYS A 206 -9.97 10.15 6.35
CA LYS A 206 -9.25 9.09 5.66
C LYS A 206 -7.75 9.38 5.63
N PHE A 207 -6.97 8.35 5.89
CA PHE A 207 -5.52 8.38 5.86
C PHE A 207 -4.97 7.25 5.00
N HIS A 208 -3.92 7.57 4.25
CA HIS A 208 -3.12 6.60 3.53
C HIS A 208 -1.92 6.23 4.37
N VAL A 209 -1.76 4.95 4.65
CA VAL A 209 -0.66 4.43 5.46
C VAL A 209 0.25 3.61 4.56
N GLU A 210 1.48 4.03 4.44
CA GLU A 210 2.52 3.30 3.73
C GLU A 210 3.36 2.51 4.71
N THR A 211 3.50 1.22 4.44
CA THR A 211 4.24 0.31 5.30
C THR A 211 5.27 -0.46 4.48
N LEU A 212 6.46 -0.60 5.04
CA LEU A 212 7.50 -1.49 4.59
C LEU A 212 7.55 -2.69 5.54
N THR A 213 7.58 -3.89 4.99
CA THR A 213 7.76 -5.12 5.75
C THR A 213 9.05 -5.81 5.33
N VAL A 214 9.83 -6.25 6.31
CA VAL A 214 11.05 -7.04 6.13
C VAL A 214 11.02 -8.16 7.15
N ASP A 215 10.98 -9.41 6.68
CA ASP A 215 10.92 -10.62 7.52
C ASP A 215 9.85 -10.54 8.63
N GLY A 216 8.63 -10.13 8.24
CA GLY A 216 7.51 -9.95 9.16
C GLY A 216 7.61 -8.71 10.06
N MET A 217 8.67 -7.93 9.99
CA MET A 217 8.80 -6.66 10.73
C MET A 217 8.11 -5.53 9.95
N HIS A 218 6.99 -5.04 10.46
CA HIS A 218 6.17 -4.02 9.80
C HIS A 218 6.55 -2.60 10.23
N LEU A 219 7.15 -1.83 9.32
CA LEU A 219 7.60 -0.46 9.52
C LEU A 219 6.62 0.51 8.85
N VAL A 220 5.82 1.22 9.63
CA VAL A 220 4.96 2.28 9.09
C VAL A 220 5.83 3.47 8.71
N ALA A 221 6.01 3.68 7.42
CA ALA A 221 6.86 4.72 6.85
C ALA A 221 6.19 6.10 6.79
N GLY A 222 4.86 6.12 6.63
CA GLY A 222 4.11 7.37 6.56
C GLY A 222 2.62 7.18 6.83
N ILE A 223 2.01 8.22 7.41
CA ILE A 223 0.57 8.36 7.57
C ILE A 223 0.21 9.70 6.95
N THR A 224 -0.44 9.68 5.79
CA THR A 224 -0.77 10.89 5.02
C THR A 224 -2.28 11.08 4.98
N PRO A 225 -2.81 12.26 5.37
CA PRO A 225 -4.23 12.53 5.26
C PRO A 225 -4.68 12.60 3.79
N GLU A 226 -5.92 12.18 3.52
CA GLU A 226 -6.56 12.43 2.23
C GLU A 226 -7.24 13.81 2.26
N GLY A 227 -6.98 14.63 1.25
CA GLY A 227 -7.54 15.99 1.16
C GLY A 227 -7.00 16.92 2.25
N ASP A 228 -7.90 17.76 2.81
CA ASP A 228 -7.56 18.79 3.78
C ASP A 228 -7.67 18.33 5.24
N ALA A 229 -7.65 17.03 5.50
CA ALA A 229 -7.70 16.50 6.86
C ALA A 229 -6.46 16.94 7.65
N ALA A 230 -6.70 17.42 8.88
CA ALA A 230 -5.60 17.84 9.75
C ALA A 230 -4.71 16.65 10.16
N PRO A 231 -3.42 16.90 10.44
CA PRO A 231 -2.56 15.89 11.03
C PRO A 231 -3.13 15.37 12.34
N LEU A 232 -3.05 14.06 12.54
CA LEU A 232 -3.56 13.42 13.74
C LEU A 232 -2.63 13.61 14.94
N PRO A 233 -3.19 13.71 16.17
CA PRO A 233 -2.43 13.58 17.40
C PRO A 233 -1.65 12.25 17.43
N GLU A 234 -0.53 12.22 18.15
CA GLU A 234 0.35 11.04 18.22
C GLU A 234 -0.39 9.79 18.73
N GLY A 235 -1.31 9.94 19.67
CA GLY A 235 -2.10 8.82 20.17
C GLY A 235 -2.98 8.17 19.11
N GLU A 236 -3.58 8.95 18.22
CA GLU A 236 -4.39 8.44 17.11
C GLU A 236 -3.50 7.83 16.02
N GLN A 237 -2.35 8.43 15.74
CA GLN A 237 -1.36 7.84 14.83
C GLN A 237 -0.84 6.48 15.37
N ALA A 238 -0.61 6.36 16.67
CA ALA A 238 -0.25 5.09 17.30
C ALA A 238 -1.35 4.03 17.11
N GLY A 239 -2.62 4.44 17.21
CA GLY A 239 -3.77 3.57 16.93
C GLY A 239 -3.80 3.07 15.48
N ILE A 240 -3.53 3.96 14.52
CA ILE A 240 -3.41 3.57 13.10
C ILE A 240 -2.27 2.57 12.91
N ARG A 241 -1.08 2.89 13.44
CA ARG A 241 0.09 1.99 13.34
C ARG A 241 -0.21 0.60 13.91
N ALA A 242 -0.85 0.53 15.06
CA ALA A 242 -1.24 -0.74 15.68
C ALA A 242 -2.23 -1.53 14.81
N THR A 243 -3.24 -0.84 14.26
CA THR A 243 -4.28 -1.47 13.42
C THR A 243 -3.68 -2.03 12.12
N VAL A 244 -2.78 -1.28 11.47
CA VAL A 244 -2.14 -1.72 10.22
C VAL A 244 -1.17 -2.87 10.46
N ARG A 245 -0.35 -2.80 11.52
CA ARG A 245 0.54 -3.90 11.88
C ARG A 245 -0.23 -5.18 12.16
N ALA A 246 -1.31 -5.09 12.94
CA ALA A 246 -2.15 -6.24 13.23
C ALA A 246 -2.78 -6.87 11.96
N LEU A 247 -3.15 -6.07 10.96
CA LEU A 247 -3.58 -6.61 9.67
C LEU A 247 -2.46 -7.43 9.01
N LEU A 248 -1.26 -6.86 8.92
CA LEU A 248 -0.15 -7.49 8.21
C LEU A 248 0.34 -8.76 8.92
N ASP A 249 0.39 -8.74 10.27
CA ASP A 249 0.65 -9.92 11.10
C ASP A 249 -0.38 -11.02 10.83
N LEU A 250 -1.68 -10.69 10.88
CA LEU A 250 -2.77 -11.63 10.67
C LEU A 250 -2.82 -12.17 9.23
N ALA A 251 -2.40 -11.36 8.26
CA ALA A 251 -2.30 -11.76 6.85
C ALA A 251 -1.06 -12.63 6.58
N GLY A 252 -0.14 -12.76 7.52
CA GLY A 252 1.14 -13.45 7.33
C GLY A 252 2.03 -12.74 6.28
N TYR A 253 1.96 -11.41 6.22
CA TYR A 253 2.71 -10.64 5.24
C TYR A 253 4.17 -10.51 5.67
N GLU A 254 5.10 -11.12 4.93
CA GLU A 254 6.49 -11.24 5.35
C GLU A 254 7.42 -10.20 4.75
N CYS A 255 7.19 -9.79 3.50
CA CYS A 255 8.12 -8.88 2.82
C CYS A 255 7.43 -8.04 1.74
N GLY A 256 7.87 -6.79 1.61
CA GLY A 256 7.40 -5.87 0.58
C GLY A 256 6.81 -4.59 1.13
N THR A 257 6.13 -3.84 0.26
CA THR A 257 5.49 -2.58 0.62
C THR A 257 3.99 -2.68 0.48
N THR A 258 3.26 -2.06 1.40
CA THR A 258 1.80 -2.01 1.34
C THR A 258 1.30 -0.58 1.50
N ARG A 259 0.15 -0.31 0.91
CA ARG A 259 -0.64 0.89 1.14
C ARG A 259 -1.98 0.49 1.74
N THR A 260 -2.27 1.02 2.91
CA THR A 260 -3.52 0.76 3.62
C THR A 260 -4.31 2.05 3.75
N ASP A 261 -5.58 2.02 3.37
CA ASP A 261 -6.52 3.11 3.58
C ASP A 261 -7.22 2.91 4.93
N VAL A 262 -7.03 3.86 5.84
CA VAL A 262 -7.58 3.83 7.19
C VAL A 262 -8.53 5.01 7.39
N LEU A 263 -9.73 4.77 7.89
CA LEU A 263 -10.63 5.82 8.36
C LEU A 263 -10.57 5.91 9.88
N VAL A 264 -10.44 7.13 10.36
CA VAL A 264 -10.47 7.46 11.80
C VAL A 264 -11.77 8.18 12.11
N GLY A 265 -12.63 7.54 12.85
CA GLY A 265 -13.95 8.03 13.24
C GLY A 265 -14.25 7.74 14.70
N ALA A 266 -15.51 7.89 15.09
CA ALA A 266 -15.96 7.71 16.49
C ALA A 266 -15.65 6.31 17.05
N ARG A 267 -15.54 5.29 16.19
CA ARG A 267 -15.19 3.90 16.58
C ARG A 267 -13.68 3.63 16.53
N GLY A 268 -12.84 4.66 16.45
CA GLY A 268 -11.38 4.56 16.27
C GLY A 268 -10.98 4.23 14.83
N SER A 269 -9.76 3.74 14.65
CA SER A 269 -9.20 3.40 13.34
C SER A 269 -9.85 2.16 12.74
N ARG A 270 -10.26 2.24 11.47
CA ARG A 270 -10.83 1.12 10.70
C ARG A 270 -10.18 1.03 9.33
N ILE A 271 -9.79 -0.16 8.93
CA ILE A 271 -9.23 -0.40 7.61
C ILE A 271 -10.35 -0.44 6.58
N ALA A 272 -10.26 0.45 5.58
CA ALA A 272 -11.16 0.50 4.44
C ALA A 272 -10.65 -0.33 3.27
N ALA A 273 -9.35 -0.26 2.99
CA ALA A 273 -8.69 -1.04 1.94
C ALA A 273 -7.23 -1.28 2.30
N ALA A 274 -6.67 -2.36 1.78
CA ALA A 274 -5.24 -2.62 1.81
C ALA A 274 -4.83 -3.25 0.48
N ALA A 275 -3.71 -2.83 -0.07
CA ALA A 275 -3.18 -3.34 -1.33
C ALA A 275 -1.65 -3.22 -1.34
N GLU A 276 -1.01 -4.09 -2.09
CA GLU A 276 0.34 -3.85 -2.55
C GLU A 276 0.33 -2.72 -3.58
N PRO A 277 1.36 -1.87 -3.62
CA PRO A 277 1.44 -0.83 -4.63
C PRO A 277 1.62 -1.50 -5.99
N ASP A 278 0.57 -1.48 -6.81
CA ASP A 278 0.64 -1.92 -8.21
C ASP A 278 0.88 -0.71 -9.10
N PRO A 279 2.05 -0.62 -9.74
CA PRO A 279 2.38 0.48 -10.64
C PRO A 279 1.43 0.58 -11.84
N ALA A 280 0.87 -0.52 -12.31
CA ALA A 280 -0.10 -0.55 -13.41
C ALA A 280 -1.46 0.06 -13.02
N ARG A 281 -1.82 0.04 -11.74
CA ARG A 281 -3.10 0.55 -11.23
C ARG A 281 -3.22 2.07 -11.21
N ARG A 282 -2.13 2.83 -11.22
CA ARG A 282 -2.17 4.31 -11.19
C ARG A 282 -2.76 4.95 -12.44
N ARG A 283 -2.80 4.25 -13.58
CA ARG A 283 -3.32 4.80 -14.85
C ARG A 283 -4.84 4.82 -14.96
N GLY A 284 -5.59 4.26 -14.02
CA GLY A 284 -7.05 4.12 -14.10
C GLY A 284 -7.86 4.84 -13.03
N ALA A 285 -7.26 5.56 -12.10
CA ALA A 285 -7.96 6.15 -10.96
C ALA A 285 -8.42 7.61 -11.16
N ALA A 286 -8.31 8.16 -12.36
CA ALA A 286 -8.93 9.43 -12.72
C ALA A 286 -10.25 9.17 -13.47
N LEU A 287 -11.32 8.86 -12.73
CA LEU A 287 -12.65 9.15 -13.22
C LEU A 287 -12.83 10.67 -13.15
N PRO A 288 -13.13 11.35 -14.27
CA PRO A 288 -13.48 12.76 -14.23
C PRO A 288 -14.79 12.86 -13.45
N CYS A 289 -14.78 13.55 -12.31
CA CYS A 289 -15.97 14.16 -11.78
C CYS A 289 -16.50 15.08 -12.86
N ARG A 290 -17.50 14.64 -13.62
CA ARG A 290 -18.26 15.54 -14.49
C ARG A 290 -18.96 16.53 -13.57
N GLY A 291 -18.54 17.77 -13.73
CA GLY A 291 -19.06 18.92 -13.03
C GLY A 291 -20.58 18.99 -13.14
N HIS A 292 -21.18 19.41 -12.06
CA HIS A 292 -22.47 20.05 -12.07
C HIS A 292 -22.34 21.29 -12.94
N GLU A 293 -22.81 21.22 -14.16
CA GLU A 293 -23.28 22.39 -14.86
C GLU A 293 -24.78 22.54 -14.60
N ARG A 294 -25.09 23.58 -13.82
CA ARG A 294 -26.32 24.42 -13.66
C ARG A 294 -27.67 23.74 -13.84
#